data_f79be47b9f3f9ecca5b117a51e6b6432
#
_entry.id   f79be47b9f3f9ecca5b117a51e6b6432
#
_cell.length_a   1.000
_cell.length_b   1.000
_cell.length_c   1.000
_cell.angle_alpha   90.00
_cell.angle_beta   90.00
_cell.angle_gamma   90.00
#
_symmetry.space_group_name_H-M   'P 1'
#
loop_
_entity.id
_entity.type
_entity.pdbx_description
1 polymer ?
#
loop_
_entity_poly.entity_id
_entity_poly.type
_entity_poly.pdbx_seq_one_letter_code
_entity_poly.pdbx_strand_id
1 'polypeptide(L)'
;MDMNASYHILVEKHLPQARIVYDRYHMQAQFGKDVLGSVRLEEAKAHQARSHEYQDALLREADPAKRKETKAAAREELHTYSAIKSSRWNLLMSGRKLKGSNAESLKQILSDHSRLALCYAMKEEMSELFELDDPDIAEERWTAWFHAAKASHIPQLVKFAELKEKRLEGLISHAVYPISTGKLERFNNKIKVAKRIGYGFRNDDYFFTLIKYLSLPSVRRRFHNFR
;
A
#
# COMPACT_ATOMS: atom_id res chain seq x y z
N MET A 1 -9.00 -10.45 -8.03
CA MET A 1 -8.96 -9.32 -8.99
C MET A 1 -8.53 -8.04 -8.28
N ASP A 2 -8.17 -6.97 -9.02
CA ASP A 2 -7.98 -5.64 -8.45
C ASP A 2 -9.32 -5.07 -7.91
N MET A 3 -9.24 -4.22 -6.87
CA MET A 3 -10.42 -3.60 -6.25
C MET A 3 -10.98 -2.39 -7.05
N ASN A 4 -10.86 -2.41 -8.37
CA ASN A 4 -11.44 -1.38 -9.22
C ASN A 4 -12.98 -1.52 -9.26
N ALA A 5 -13.70 -0.41 -9.05
CA ALA A 5 -15.17 -0.42 -9.02
C ALA A 5 -15.78 -0.88 -10.34
N SER A 6 -15.19 -0.45 -11.47
CA SER A 6 -15.70 -0.82 -12.81
C SER A 6 -15.56 -2.33 -13.06
N TYR A 7 -14.47 -2.95 -12.61
CA TYR A 7 -14.31 -4.40 -12.75
C TYR A 7 -15.31 -5.17 -11.90
N HIS A 8 -15.58 -4.69 -10.68
CA HIS A 8 -16.57 -5.31 -9.80
C HIS A 8 -17.97 -5.33 -10.47
N ILE A 9 -18.44 -4.17 -10.93
CA ILE A 9 -19.74 -4.03 -11.61
C ILE A 9 -19.82 -4.92 -12.85
N LEU A 10 -18.75 -4.98 -13.65
CA LEU A 10 -18.72 -5.82 -14.85
C LEU A 10 -18.77 -7.32 -14.52
N VAL A 11 -18.10 -7.76 -13.47
CA VAL A 11 -18.15 -9.17 -13.03
C VAL A 11 -19.54 -9.52 -12.52
N GLU A 12 -20.13 -8.69 -11.67
CA GLU A 12 -21.49 -8.93 -11.17
C GLU A 12 -22.52 -9.00 -12.31
N LYS A 13 -22.40 -8.10 -13.31
CA LYS A 13 -23.32 -8.03 -14.44
C LYS A 13 -23.17 -9.20 -15.43
N HIS A 14 -21.94 -9.58 -15.74
CA HIS A 14 -21.66 -10.51 -16.85
C HIS A 14 -21.27 -11.91 -16.40
N LEU A 15 -20.87 -12.08 -15.16
CA LEU A 15 -20.43 -13.33 -14.57
C LEU A 15 -21.05 -13.53 -13.16
N PRO A 16 -22.37 -13.49 -13.01
CA PRO A 16 -23.03 -13.51 -11.70
C PRO A 16 -22.73 -14.79 -10.89
N GLN A 17 -22.32 -15.88 -11.55
CA GLN A 17 -21.91 -17.12 -10.90
C GLN A 17 -20.45 -17.09 -10.40
N ALA A 18 -19.67 -16.07 -10.76
CA ALA A 18 -18.27 -16.01 -10.38
C ALA A 18 -18.11 -15.41 -8.96
N ARG A 19 -17.33 -16.08 -8.14
CA ARG A 19 -16.96 -15.55 -6.84
C ARG A 19 -15.81 -14.56 -6.97
N ILE A 20 -16.00 -13.35 -6.44
CA ILE A 20 -14.98 -12.31 -6.45
C ILE A 20 -14.01 -12.57 -5.30
N VAL A 21 -12.71 -12.60 -5.63
CA VAL A 21 -11.60 -12.66 -4.66
C VAL A 21 -10.68 -11.48 -4.93
N TYR A 22 -10.42 -10.66 -3.90
CA TYR A 22 -9.54 -9.51 -4.03
C TYR A 22 -8.08 -9.87 -3.76
N ASP A 23 -7.20 -9.24 -4.52
CA ASP A 23 -5.76 -9.44 -4.39
C ASP A 23 -5.19 -8.64 -3.20
N ARG A 24 -4.47 -9.37 -2.34
CA ARG A 24 -3.78 -8.82 -1.17
C ARG A 24 -2.85 -7.67 -1.53
N TYR A 25 -2.05 -7.83 -2.60
CA TYR A 25 -1.05 -6.83 -2.98
C TYR A 25 -1.68 -5.49 -3.31
N HIS A 26 -2.77 -5.49 -4.08
CA HIS A 26 -3.49 -4.26 -4.45
C HIS A 26 -4.10 -3.56 -3.23
N MET A 27 -4.64 -4.32 -2.28
CA MET A 27 -5.15 -3.77 -1.02
C MET A 27 -4.04 -3.13 -0.20
N GLN A 28 -2.93 -3.81 -0.02
CA GLN A 28 -1.77 -3.32 0.73
C GLN A 28 -1.12 -2.10 0.06
N ALA A 29 -0.97 -2.12 -1.27
CA ALA A 29 -0.43 -1.00 -2.03
C ALA A 29 -1.31 0.25 -1.90
N GLN A 30 -2.63 0.07 -1.95
CA GLN A 30 -3.58 1.16 -1.80
C GLN A 30 -3.57 1.72 -0.37
N PHE A 31 -3.54 0.87 0.66
CA PHE A 31 -3.39 1.29 2.05
C PHE A 31 -2.08 2.07 2.27
N GLY A 32 -1.00 1.56 1.73
CA GLY A 32 0.31 2.20 1.80
C GLY A 32 0.35 3.59 1.15
N LYS A 33 -0.42 3.79 0.08
CA LYS A 33 -0.53 5.07 -0.61
C LYS A 33 -1.51 6.02 0.10
N ASP A 34 -2.74 5.57 0.30
CA ASP A 34 -3.86 6.43 0.66
C ASP A 34 -3.95 6.70 2.17
N VAL A 35 -3.45 5.79 3.01
CA VAL A 35 -3.42 5.93 4.46
C VAL A 35 -2.01 6.31 4.94
N LEU A 36 -1.08 5.36 4.94
CA LEU A 36 0.28 5.58 5.49
C LEU A 36 1.01 6.74 4.80
N GLY A 37 0.96 6.80 3.47
CA GLY A 37 1.60 7.86 2.69
C GLY A 37 1.03 9.23 3.00
N SER A 38 -0.28 9.35 3.12
CA SER A 38 -0.96 10.61 3.41
C SER A 38 -0.70 11.07 4.84
N VAL A 39 -0.90 10.20 5.84
CA VAL A 39 -0.66 10.52 7.25
C VAL A 39 0.82 10.90 7.47
N ARG A 40 1.76 10.13 6.90
CA ARG A 40 3.20 10.43 6.96
C ARG A 40 3.53 11.82 6.42
N LEU A 41 2.92 12.21 5.29
CA LEU A 41 3.16 13.52 4.70
C LEU A 41 2.53 14.65 5.50
N GLU A 42 1.38 14.43 6.13
CA GLU A 42 0.76 15.40 7.04
C GLU A 42 1.63 15.62 8.28
N GLU A 43 2.08 14.54 8.94
CA GLU A 43 2.98 14.65 10.09
C GLU A 43 4.29 15.38 9.72
N ALA A 44 4.90 15.00 8.59
CA ALA A 44 6.10 15.69 8.11
C ALA A 44 5.86 17.20 7.88
N LYS A 45 4.77 17.55 7.19
CA LYS A 45 4.43 18.96 6.93
C LYS A 45 4.20 19.76 8.20
N ALA A 46 3.62 19.16 9.25
CA ALA A 46 3.44 19.82 10.53
C ALA A 46 4.80 20.22 11.17
N HIS A 47 5.79 19.34 11.12
CA HIS A 47 7.16 19.65 11.56
C HIS A 47 7.81 20.74 10.71
N GLN A 48 7.62 20.69 9.38
CA GLN A 48 8.12 21.73 8.49
C GLN A 48 7.52 23.11 8.82
N ALA A 49 6.21 23.15 9.06
CA ALA A 49 5.53 24.41 9.44
C ALA A 49 6.09 24.97 10.75
N ARG A 50 6.24 24.14 11.80
CA ARG A 50 6.87 24.57 13.06
C ARG A 50 8.31 25.07 12.88
N SER A 51 9.09 24.41 12.02
CA SER A 51 10.44 24.92 11.70
C SER A 51 10.42 26.31 11.08
N HIS A 52 9.46 26.60 10.19
CA HIS A 52 9.29 27.94 9.63
C HIS A 52 8.86 28.98 10.69
N GLU A 53 7.92 28.61 11.57
CA GLU A 53 7.51 29.46 12.68
C GLU A 53 8.71 29.84 13.58
N TYR A 54 9.58 28.91 13.90
CA TYR A 54 10.82 29.18 14.64
C TYR A 54 11.78 30.07 13.85
N GLN A 55 11.88 29.91 12.55
CA GLN A 55 12.71 30.79 11.70
C GLN A 55 12.18 32.21 11.66
N ASP A 56 10.87 32.42 11.60
CA ASP A 56 10.23 33.69 11.63
C ASP A 56 10.39 34.36 13.02
N ALA A 57 10.33 33.57 14.08
CA ALA A 57 10.61 34.06 15.45
C ALA A 57 12.08 34.54 15.61
N LEU A 58 13.03 33.84 14.95
CA LEU A 58 14.45 34.26 14.96
C LEU A 58 14.69 35.67 14.37
N LEU A 59 13.86 36.11 13.44
CA LEU A 59 13.98 37.45 12.85
C LEU A 59 13.60 38.56 13.82
N ARG A 60 12.79 38.22 14.82
CA ARG A 60 12.24 39.19 15.80
C ARG A 60 12.94 39.13 17.16
N GLU A 61 13.70 38.07 17.43
CA GLU A 61 14.37 37.87 18.71
C GLU A 61 15.70 38.63 18.78
N ALA A 62 15.86 39.48 19.79
CA ALA A 62 17.08 40.27 20.01
C ALA A 62 18.07 39.61 20.99
N ASP A 63 17.58 38.74 21.88
CA ASP A 63 18.42 38.07 22.89
C ASP A 63 19.26 36.95 22.25
N PRO A 64 20.60 37.00 22.34
CA PRO A 64 21.47 36.01 21.76
C PRO A 64 21.27 34.58 22.32
N ALA A 65 20.92 34.43 23.60
CA ALA A 65 20.69 33.12 24.22
C ALA A 65 19.41 32.49 23.66
N LYS A 66 18.31 33.24 23.64
CA LYS A 66 17.04 32.80 23.06
C LYS A 66 17.16 32.49 21.56
N ARG A 67 17.92 33.31 20.82
CA ARG A 67 18.21 33.05 19.39
C ARG A 67 18.88 31.68 19.19
N LYS A 68 19.82 31.29 20.07
CA LYS A 68 20.51 30.00 20.00
C LYS A 68 19.53 28.87 20.24
N GLU A 69 18.65 28.95 21.22
CA GLU A 69 17.63 27.96 21.54
C GLU A 69 16.61 27.82 20.40
N THR A 70 16.06 28.92 19.92
CA THR A 70 15.09 28.90 18.79
C THR A 70 15.71 28.34 17.53
N LYS A 71 16.99 28.64 17.27
CA LYS A 71 17.71 28.04 16.12
C LYS A 71 17.91 26.54 16.27
N ALA A 72 18.15 26.04 17.48
CA ALA A 72 18.26 24.61 17.75
C ALA A 72 16.90 23.93 17.54
N ALA A 73 15.81 24.50 18.07
CA ALA A 73 14.46 23.99 17.88
C ALA A 73 14.06 23.94 16.39
N ALA A 74 14.35 25.01 15.64
CA ALA A 74 14.10 25.02 14.19
C ALA A 74 14.83 23.89 13.44
N ARG A 75 16.06 23.59 13.84
CA ARG A 75 16.86 22.50 13.24
C ARG A 75 16.32 21.13 13.60
N GLU A 76 15.89 20.94 14.84
CA GLU A 76 15.30 19.68 15.32
C GLU A 76 14.00 19.36 14.57
N GLU A 77 13.12 20.36 14.42
CA GLU A 77 11.90 20.21 13.62
C GLU A 77 12.19 19.84 12.15
N LEU A 78 13.20 20.46 11.55
CA LEU A 78 13.61 20.16 10.18
C LEU A 78 14.24 18.77 10.05
N HIS A 79 14.98 18.32 11.07
CA HIS A 79 15.52 16.97 11.14
C HIS A 79 14.40 15.94 11.22
N THR A 80 13.41 16.15 12.10
CA THR A 80 12.23 15.29 12.25
C THR A 80 11.40 15.24 10.98
N TYR A 81 11.17 16.39 10.31
CA TYR A 81 10.56 16.44 8.99
C TYR A 81 11.27 15.52 8.00
N SER A 82 12.59 15.59 7.92
CA SER A 82 13.38 14.82 6.99
C SER A 82 13.33 13.32 7.30
N ALA A 83 13.40 12.96 8.60
CA ALA A 83 13.30 11.58 9.07
C ALA A 83 11.95 10.95 8.71
N ILE A 84 10.84 11.65 9.01
CA ILE A 84 9.49 11.17 8.66
C ILE A 84 9.34 11.06 7.13
N LYS A 85 9.78 12.07 6.39
CA LYS A 85 9.67 12.08 4.92
C LYS A 85 10.43 10.93 4.26
N SER A 86 11.59 10.57 4.76
CA SER A 86 12.42 9.47 4.24
C SER A 86 11.94 8.09 4.67
N SER A 87 11.12 7.96 5.72
CA SER A 87 10.69 6.68 6.30
C SER A 87 9.72 5.87 5.44
N ARG A 88 9.36 6.35 4.24
CA ARG A 88 8.35 5.72 3.37
C ARG A 88 8.54 4.21 3.21
N TRP A 89 9.74 3.79 2.88
CA TRP A 89 10.02 2.37 2.60
C TRP A 89 9.95 1.53 3.87
N ASN A 90 10.43 2.05 4.99
CA ASN A 90 10.37 1.37 6.28
C ASN A 90 8.91 1.16 6.73
N LEU A 91 8.03 2.13 6.50
CA LEU A 91 6.61 2.02 6.80
C LEU A 91 5.86 1.02 5.89
N LEU A 92 6.29 0.87 4.64
CA LEU A 92 5.68 -0.07 3.70
C LEU A 92 6.15 -1.51 3.92
N MET A 93 7.35 -1.70 4.45
CA MET A 93 7.87 -3.03 4.76
C MET A 93 7.14 -3.64 5.97
N SER A 94 7.02 -4.97 6.00
CA SER A 94 6.59 -5.68 7.20
C SER A 94 7.65 -5.55 8.30
N GLY A 95 7.20 -5.33 9.53
CA GLY A 95 8.08 -5.24 10.70
C GLY A 95 8.98 -6.47 10.89
N ARG A 96 8.51 -7.65 10.49
CA ARG A 96 9.29 -8.90 10.53
C ARG A 96 10.52 -8.88 9.60
N LYS A 97 10.51 -8.05 8.55
CA LYS A 97 11.59 -7.93 7.56
C LYS A 97 12.56 -6.80 7.84
N LEU A 98 12.17 -5.84 8.69
CA LEU A 98 13.03 -4.71 9.07
C LEU A 98 14.08 -5.15 10.07
N LYS A 99 15.34 -4.75 9.83
CA LYS A 99 16.48 -5.09 10.69
C LYS A 99 17.44 -3.89 10.83
N GLY A 100 18.24 -3.90 11.89
CA GLY A 100 19.28 -2.91 12.13
C GLY A 100 18.75 -1.48 12.25
N SER A 101 19.49 -0.52 11.74
CA SER A 101 19.18 0.92 11.83
C SER A 101 17.83 1.32 11.28
N ASN A 102 17.33 0.61 10.25
CA ASN A 102 16.00 0.88 9.70
C ASN A 102 14.88 0.53 10.68
N ALA A 103 15.03 -0.57 11.43
CA ALA A 103 14.07 -0.97 12.46
C ALA A 103 14.08 0.01 13.64
N GLU A 104 15.26 0.45 14.07
CA GLU A 104 15.43 1.42 15.14
C GLU A 104 14.84 2.79 14.74
N SER A 105 15.15 3.28 13.54
CA SER A 105 14.61 4.53 13.02
C SER A 105 13.08 4.48 12.92
N LEU A 106 12.52 3.36 12.45
CA LEU A 106 11.06 3.22 12.38
C LEU A 106 10.46 3.19 13.78
N LYS A 107 11.04 2.46 14.72
CA LYS A 107 10.58 2.39 16.12
C LYS A 107 10.54 3.79 16.74
N GLN A 108 11.58 4.59 16.55
CA GLN A 108 11.64 5.96 17.05
C GLN A 108 10.52 6.83 16.44
N ILE A 109 10.35 6.80 15.12
CA ILE A 109 9.30 7.57 14.44
C ILE A 109 7.91 7.17 14.96
N LEU A 110 7.65 5.88 15.13
CA LEU A 110 6.36 5.39 15.61
C LEU A 110 6.12 5.72 17.10
N SER A 111 7.17 5.81 17.94
CA SER A 111 7.02 6.24 19.34
C SER A 111 6.62 7.69 19.46
N ASP A 112 7.08 8.54 18.54
CA ASP A 112 6.88 9.98 18.59
C ASP A 112 5.60 10.43 17.85
N HIS A 113 5.04 9.57 16.99
CA HIS A 113 3.89 9.88 16.11
C HIS A 113 2.77 8.85 16.24
N SER A 114 1.91 9.02 17.23
CA SER A 114 0.83 8.07 17.58
C SER A 114 -0.14 7.77 16.43
N ARG A 115 -0.50 8.76 15.61
CA ARG A 115 -1.36 8.57 14.43
C ARG A 115 -0.69 7.65 13.41
N LEU A 116 0.60 7.88 13.16
CA LEU A 116 1.36 7.08 12.21
C LEU A 116 1.59 5.65 12.75
N ALA A 117 1.83 5.52 14.06
CA ALA A 117 1.94 4.24 14.74
C ALA A 117 0.66 3.41 14.62
N LEU A 118 -0.49 4.02 14.85
CA LEU A 118 -1.78 3.35 14.69
C LEU A 118 -2.00 2.88 13.24
N CYS A 119 -1.75 3.75 12.26
CA CYS A 119 -1.85 3.36 10.85
C CYS A 119 -0.89 2.23 10.49
N TYR A 120 0.32 2.21 11.06
CA TYR A 120 1.27 1.14 10.84
C TYR A 120 0.80 -0.18 11.46
N ALA A 121 0.30 -0.16 12.69
CA ALA A 121 -0.27 -1.35 13.35
C ALA A 121 -1.45 -1.91 12.55
N MET A 122 -2.37 -1.07 12.09
CA MET A 122 -3.49 -1.45 11.25
C MET A 122 -3.06 -2.06 9.90
N LYS A 123 -1.94 -1.63 9.33
CA LYS A 123 -1.35 -2.25 8.12
C LYS A 123 -0.81 -3.65 8.43
N GLU A 124 -0.10 -3.83 9.53
CA GLU A 124 0.44 -5.14 9.92
C GLU A 124 -0.71 -6.12 10.19
N GLU A 125 -1.73 -5.70 10.95
CA GLU A 125 -2.92 -6.51 11.21
C GLU A 125 -3.65 -6.88 9.90
N MET A 126 -3.89 -5.90 9.02
CA MET A 126 -4.47 -6.17 7.71
C MET A 126 -3.67 -7.23 6.92
N SER A 127 -2.35 -7.24 7.06
CA SER A 127 -1.51 -8.25 6.42
C SER A 127 -1.72 -9.64 6.99
N GLU A 128 -1.99 -9.76 8.28
CA GLU A 128 -2.30 -11.02 8.96
C GLU A 128 -3.70 -11.54 8.61
N LEU A 129 -4.67 -10.64 8.39
CA LEU A 129 -6.01 -11.03 7.97
C LEU A 129 -6.02 -11.77 6.63
N PHE A 130 -5.11 -11.45 5.73
CA PHE A 130 -4.94 -12.17 4.47
C PHE A 130 -4.26 -13.55 4.60
N GLU A 131 -3.75 -13.91 5.77
CA GLU A 131 -3.18 -15.24 6.05
C GLU A 131 -4.22 -16.20 6.64
N LEU A 132 -5.43 -15.72 6.95
CA LEU A 132 -6.50 -16.55 7.48
C LEU A 132 -7.02 -17.49 6.40
N ASP A 133 -7.32 -18.73 6.80
CA ASP A 133 -7.82 -19.82 5.95
C ASP A 133 -9.24 -20.28 6.33
N ASP A 134 -9.81 -19.72 7.43
CA ASP A 134 -11.17 -19.94 7.86
C ASP A 134 -12.04 -18.72 7.53
N PRO A 135 -13.11 -18.87 6.73
CA PRO A 135 -13.95 -17.76 6.32
C PRO A 135 -14.75 -17.12 7.46
N ASP A 136 -15.16 -17.89 8.45
CA ASP A 136 -15.96 -17.38 9.58
C ASP A 136 -15.06 -16.52 10.50
N ILE A 137 -13.86 -17.00 10.77
CA ILE A 137 -12.83 -16.23 11.49
C ILE A 137 -12.43 -14.99 10.69
N ALA A 138 -12.29 -15.11 9.37
CA ALA A 138 -11.96 -13.98 8.50
C ALA A 138 -13.05 -12.90 8.54
N GLU A 139 -14.33 -13.28 8.52
CA GLU A 139 -15.45 -12.34 8.60
C GLU A 139 -15.43 -11.57 9.93
N GLU A 140 -15.31 -12.28 11.05
CA GLU A 140 -15.23 -11.67 12.37
C GLU A 140 -14.04 -10.69 12.48
N ARG A 141 -12.86 -11.13 12.07
CA ARG A 141 -11.63 -10.36 12.20
C ARG A 141 -11.61 -9.15 11.26
N TRP A 142 -12.07 -9.27 10.01
CA TRP A 142 -12.21 -8.14 9.10
C TRP A 142 -13.23 -7.11 9.60
N THR A 143 -14.35 -7.57 10.14
CA THR A 143 -15.37 -6.69 10.74
C THR A 143 -14.80 -5.91 11.92
N ALA A 144 -14.09 -6.59 12.83
CA ALA A 144 -13.40 -5.95 13.94
C ALA A 144 -12.36 -4.92 13.47
N TRP A 145 -11.60 -5.27 12.44
CA TRP A 145 -10.61 -4.35 11.84
C TRP A 145 -11.26 -3.08 11.28
N PHE A 146 -12.35 -3.22 10.53
CA PHE A 146 -13.09 -2.06 10.00
C PHE A 146 -13.67 -1.20 11.11
N HIS A 147 -14.18 -1.82 12.17
CA HIS A 147 -14.69 -1.11 13.33
C HIS A 147 -13.57 -0.31 14.03
N ALA A 148 -12.43 -0.94 14.31
CA ALA A 148 -11.26 -0.28 14.89
C ALA A 148 -10.73 0.87 14.01
N ALA A 149 -10.67 0.65 12.69
CA ALA A 149 -10.24 1.68 11.74
C ALA A 149 -11.17 2.91 11.78
N LYS A 150 -12.48 2.71 11.81
CA LYS A 150 -13.46 3.80 11.91
C LYS A 150 -13.40 4.51 13.26
N ALA A 151 -13.20 3.78 14.35
CA ALA A 151 -13.06 4.33 15.70
C ALA A 151 -11.74 5.11 15.92
N SER A 152 -10.77 5.01 15.01
CA SER A 152 -9.49 5.70 15.10
C SER A 152 -9.57 7.22 14.95
N HIS A 153 -10.65 7.73 14.36
CA HIS A 153 -10.84 9.14 13.99
C HIS A 153 -9.73 9.72 13.08
N ILE A 154 -8.91 8.87 12.45
CA ILE A 154 -7.93 9.29 11.44
C ILE A 154 -8.63 9.32 10.08
N PRO A 155 -8.85 10.49 9.46
CA PRO A 155 -9.73 10.63 8.29
C PRO A 155 -9.37 9.70 7.13
N GLN A 156 -8.08 9.53 6.86
CA GLN A 156 -7.58 8.65 5.80
C GLN A 156 -7.91 7.18 6.06
N LEU A 157 -7.75 6.75 7.32
CA LEU A 157 -8.03 5.37 7.75
C LEU A 157 -9.51 5.09 7.75
N VAL A 158 -10.32 6.02 8.28
CA VAL A 158 -11.79 5.94 8.27
C VAL A 158 -12.31 5.81 6.83
N LYS A 159 -11.90 6.73 5.95
CA LYS A 159 -12.31 6.71 4.53
C LYS A 159 -11.91 5.41 3.83
N PHE A 160 -10.70 4.92 4.09
CA PHE A 160 -10.24 3.64 3.54
C PHE A 160 -11.14 2.49 4.02
N ALA A 161 -11.43 2.42 5.32
CA ALA A 161 -12.27 1.39 5.93
C ALA A 161 -13.68 1.39 5.33
N GLU A 162 -14.35 2.55 5.26
CA GLU A 162 -15.69 2.69 4.69
C GLU A 162 -15.79 2.23 3.24
N LEU A 163 -14.75 2.50 2.44
CA LEU A 163 -14.70 2.07 1.04
C LEU A 163 -14.48 0.55 0.89
N LYS A 164 -13.70 -0.05 1.80
CA LYS A 164 -13.33 -1.47 1.71
C LYS A 164 -14.33 -2.39 2.38
N GLU A 165 -14.99 -1.96 3.43
CA GLU A 165 -16.05 -2.70 4.11
C GLU A 165 -17.19 -3.08 3.16
N LYS A 166 -17.53 -2.21 2.19
CA LYS A 166 -18.53 -2.51 1.14
C LYS A 166 -18.18 -3.73 0.27
N ARG A 167 -16.99 -4.26 0.42
CA ARG A 167 -16.45 -5.38 -0.36
C ARG A 167 -15.97 -6.52 0.52
N LEU A 168 -16.51 -6.60 1.73
CA LEU A 168 -16.15 -7.57 2.75
C LEU A 168 -16.22 -9.01 2.22
N GLU A 169 -17.27 -9.37 1.49
CA GLU A 169 -17.45 -10.70 0.92
C GLU A 169 -16.26 -11.16 0.07
N GLY A 170 -15.74 -10.27 -0.79
CA GLY A 170 -14.57 -10.58 -1.61
C GLY A 170 -13.25 -10.66 -0.84
N LEU A 171 -13.17 -10.04 0.34
CA LEU A 171 -12.03 -10.17 1.27
C LEU A 171 -12.10 -11.50 2.01
N ILE A 172 -13.28 -11.89 2.51
CA ILE A 172 -13.52 -13.20 3.14
C ILE A 172 -13.27 -14.33 2.14
N SER A 173 -13.66 -14.14 0.88
CA SER A 173 -13.41 -15.13 -0.18
C SER A 173 -11.92 -15.46 -0.36
N HIS A 174 -11.00 -14.58 0.07
CA HIS A 174 -9.56 -14.86 0.04
C HIS A 174 -9.16 -15.98 1.00
N ALA A 175 -9.84 -16.13 2.14
CA ALA A 175 -9.58 -17.22 3.10
C ALA A 175 -9.86 -18.59 2.48
N VAL A 176 -10.91 -18.68 1.65
CA VAL A 176 -11.27 -19.93 0.94
C VAL A 176 -10.40 -20.13 -0.32
N TYR A 177 -10.09 -19.03 -1.00
CA TYR A 177 -9.36 -19.06 -2.29
C TYR A 177 -8.13 -18.12 -2.23
N PRO A 178 -7.01 -18.57 -1.69
CA PRO A 178 -5.78 -17.76 -1.55
C PRO A 178 -5.09 -17.58 -2.91
N ILE A 179 -5.78 -16.89 -3.85
CA ILE A 179 -5.33 -16.69 -5.23
C ILE A 179 -4.46 -15.44 -5.32
N SER A 180 -3.24 -15.62 -5.80
CA SER A 180 -2.35 -14.50 -6.17
C SER A 180 -2.54 -14.11 -7.64
N THR A 181 -2.63 -12.81 -7.91
CA THR A 181 -2.67 -12.29 -9.29
C THR A 181 -1.32 -12.36 -10.02
N GLY A 182 -0.26 -12.86 -9.38
CA GLY A 182 1.09 -12.90 -9.95
C GLY A 182 1.19 -13.61 -11.31
N LYS A 183 0.31 -14.60 -11.60
CA LYS A 183 0.23 -15.22 -12.93
C LYS A 183 -0.37 -14.25 -13.95
N LEU A 184 -1.41 -13.51 -13.57
CA LEU A 184 -2.04 -12.49 -14.42
C LEU A 184 -1.11 -11.30 -14.66
N GLU A 185 -0.38 -10.86 -13.65
CA GLU A 185 0.61 -9.79 -13.79
C GLU A 185 1.74 -10.17 -14.75
N ARG A 186 2.28 -11.40 -14.64
CA ARG A 186 3.25 -11.91 -15.61
C ARG A 186 2.68 -11.96 -17.03
N PHE A 187 1.43 -12.36 -17.17
CA PHE A 187 0.75 -12.39 -18.45
C PHE A 187 0.53 -10.98 -19.00
N ASN A 188 0.03 -10.05 -18.18
CA ASN A 188 -0.13 -8.66 -18.54
C ASN A 188 1.21 -8.00 -18.94
N ASN A 189 2.30 -8.36 -18.27
CA ASN A 189 3.63 -7.90 -18.66
C ASN A 189 4.07 -8.45 -20.02
N LYS A 190 3.77 -9.71 -20.35
CA LYS A 190 3.99 -10.25 -21.70
C LYS A 190 3.22 -9.46 -22.76
N ILE A 191 1.95 -9.13 -22.49
CA ILE A 191 1.13 -8.30 -23.38
C ILE A 191 1.73 -6.91 -23.56
N LYS A 192 2.16 -6.26 -22.48
CA LYS A 192 2.82 -4.95 -22.53
C LYS A 192 4.12 -4.98 -23.35
N VAL A 193 4.91 -6.04 -23.17
CA VAL A 193 6.15 -6.24 -23.95
C VAL A 193 5.82 -6.46 -25.43
N ALA A 194 4.85 -7.31 -25.75
CA ALA A 194 4.41 -7.54 -27.13
C ALA A 194 3.94 -6.24 -27.79
N LYS A 195 3.10 -5.45 -27.12
CA LYS A 195 2.68 -4.11 -27.59
C LYS A 195 3.86 -3.18 -27.86
N ARG A 196 4.86 -3.19 -27.00
CA ARG A 196 6.03 -2.32 -27.12
C ARG A 196 6.93 -2.74 -28.29
N ILE A 197 7.17 -4.05 -28.46
CA ILE A 197 7.97 -4.59 -29.57
C ILE A 197 7.29 -4.33 -30.91
N GLY A 198 5.98 -4.47 -30.98
CA GLY A 198 5.19 -4.23 -32.20
C GLY A 198 4.90 -2.75 -32.48
N TYR A 199 5.41 -1.80 -31.67
CA TYR A 199 5.09 -0.37 -31.79
C TYR A 199 3.59 -0.07 -31.93
N GLY A 200 2.75 -0.95 -31.35
CA GLY A 200 1.32 -0.99 -31.54
C GLY A 200 0.89 -2.01 -32.63
N PHE A 201 -0.38 -2.33 -32.64
CA PHE A 201 -0.97 -3.24 -33.63
C PHE A 201 -2.07 -2.52 -34.37
N ARG A 202 -2.03 -2.51 -35.70
CA ARG A 202 -3.08 -1.95 -36.55
C ARG A 202 -4.27 -2.89 -36.75
N ASN A 203 -4.06 -4.18 -36.53
CA ASN A 203 -5.05 -5.23 -36.68
C ASN A 203 -5.34 -5.86 -35.30
N ASP A 204 -6.54 -5.64 -34.79
CA ASP A 204 -6.95 -6.13 -33.49
C ASP A 204 -7.08 -7.65 -33.45
N ASP A 205 -7.54 -8.30 -34.54
CA ASP A 205 -7.65 -9.76 -34.60
C ASP A 205 -6.30 -10.45 -34.49
N TYR A 206 -5.30 -9.89 -35.18
CA TYR A 206 -3.93 -10.37 -35.05
C TYR A 206 -3.41 -10.17 -33.63
N PHE A 207 -3.69 -9.02 -33.02
CA PHE A 207 -3.27 -8.77 -31.65
C PHE A 207 -3.92 -9.73 -30.65
N PHE A 208 -5.23 -9.99 -30.78
CA PHE A 208 -5.93 -10.96 -29.93
C PHE A 208 -5.44 -12.41 -30.17
N THR A 209 -5.11 -12.76 -31.40
CA THR A 209 -4.49 -14.05 -31.71
C THR A 209 -3.14 -14.19 -31.03
N LEU A 210 -2.32 -13.16 -31.07
CA LEU A 210 -1.04 -13.13 -30.35
C LEU A 210 -1.23 -13.25 -28.83
N ILE A 211 -2.22 -12.57 -28.25
CA ILE A 211 -2.53 -12.70 -26.82
C ILE A 211 -2.91 -14.13 -26.47
N LYS A 212 -3.76 -14.79 -27.27
CA LYS A 212 -4.13 -16.19 -27.10
C LYS A 212 -2.89 -17.09 -27.15
N TYR A 213 -2.01 -16.88 -28.12
CA TYR A 213 -0.75 -17.62 -28.22
C TYR A 213 0.16 -17.43 -27.00
N LEU A 214 0.29 -16.20 -26.51
CA LEU A 214 1.08 -15.89 -25.33
C LEU A 214 0.50 -16.49 -24.04
N SER A 215 -0.79 -16.81 -24.02
CA SER A 215 -1.46 -17.47 -22.89
C SER A 215 -1.18 -18.96 -22.79
N LEU A 216 -0.76 -19.59 -23.90
CA LEU A 216 -0.46 -21.01 -23.93
C LEU A 216 0.75 -21.31 -23.03
N PRO A 217 0.75 -22.46 -22.31
CA PRO A 217 1.90 -22.90 -21.56
C PRO A 217 3.11 -23.03 -22.49
N SER A 218 4.25 -22.44 -22.10
CA SER A 218 5.48 -22.64 -22.86
C SER A 218 5.88 -24.11 -22.78
N VAL A 219 5.80 -24.81 -23.90
CA VAL A 219 6.38 -26.16 -24.02
C VAL A 219 7.88 -26.00 -23.88
N ARG A 220 8.45 -26.36 -22.72
CA ARG A 220 9.89 -26.47 -22.57
C ARG A 220 10.38 -27.50 -23.56
N ARG A 221 10.94 -27.11 -24.72
CA ARG A 221 11.71 -27.97 -25.56
C ARG A 221 12.90 -28.46 -24.75
N ARG A 222 12.90 -29.70 -24.29
CA ARG A 222 14.09 -30.36 -23.80
C ARG A 222 14.96 -30.53 -25.06
N PHE A 223 15.95 -29.68 -25.20
CA PHE A 223 17.04 -29.95 -26.12
C PHE A 223 17.77 -31.17 -25.53
N HIS A 224 17.52 -32.34 -26.09
CA HIS A 224 18.43 -33.48 -25.93
C HIS A 224 19.73 -33.05 -26.59
N ASN A 225 20.76 -32.86 -25.79
CA ASN A 225 22.12 -32.82 -26.31
C ASN A 225 22.41 -34.14 -26.95
N PHE A 226 22.36 -34.18 -28.25
CA PHE A 226 23.04 -35.26 -29.02
C PHE A 226 24.53 -34.96 -28.87
N ARG A 227 25.22 -35.84 -28.16
CA ARG A 227 26.66 -36.01 -28.26
C ARG A 227 26.97 -36.88 -29.45
#